data_904c14f28d17e792df4595b2748924c2
#
_entry.id   904c14f28d17e792df4595b2748924c2
#
_cell.length_a   1.000
_cell.length_b   1.000
_cell.length_c   1.000
_cell.angle_alpha   90.00
_cell.angle_beta   90.00
_cell.angle_gamma   90.00
#
_symmetry.space_group_name_H-M   'P 1'
#
loop_
_entity.id
_entity.type
_entity.pdbx_description
1 polymer ?
#
loop_
_entity_poly.entity_id
_entity_poly.type
_entity_poly.pdbx_seq_one_letter_code
_entity_poly.pdbx_strand_id
1 'polypeptide(L)'
;MSSRTKALTLVQLKSAIIHKPLVVSPDTLVTEAIAQMSALHAHCSIPSTPDSQLDELYLAVRSSCVIVVDAGRVVGMLTERDVVRLSAQQQPLSHLLIRQVMSSPVATLQESELIDVSSAVNILQRHCIRHLAIVDERNELIGLVTHESLQHASTRHQLDTELAARQQAETR
;
A
#
# COMPACT_ATOMS: atom_id res chain seq x y z
N MET A 1 30.06 12.31 -5.29
CA MET A 1 29.99 11.42 -4.11
C MET A 1 28.77 10.52 -4.29
N SER A 2 28.99 9.32 -4.73
CA SER A 2 27.92 8.39 -5.16
C SER A 2 27.38 7.68 -3.91
N SER A 3 26.18 8.05 -3.45
CA SER A 3 25.45 7.29 -2.45
C SER A 3 25.11 5.92 -3.06
N ARG A 4 25.88 4.90 -2.70
CA ARG A 4 25.50 3.50 -2.91
C ARG A 4 24.26 3.24 -2.02
N THR A 5 23.08 3.37 -2.59
CA THR A 5 21.87 2.79 -2.03
C THR A 5 22.10 1.29 -1.99
N LYS A 6 22.40 0.76 -0.80
CA LYS A 6 22.55 -0.68 -0.59
C LYS A 6 21.22 -1.31 -0.98
N ALA A 7 21.24 -2.18 -1.99
CA ALA A 7 20.03 -2.88 -2.43
C ALA A 7 19.41 -3.63 -1.24
N LEU A 8 18.14 -3.38 -0.98
CA LEU A 8 17.36 -4.14 -0.01
C LEU A 8 17.34 -5.61 -0.41
N THR A 9 17.50 -6.50 0.55
CA THR A 9 17.34 -7.93 0.31
C THR A 9 15.88 -8.25 0.02
N LEU A 10 15.63 -9.35 -0.68
CA LEU A 10 14.27 -9.80 -1.05
C LEU A 10 13.33 -9.90 0.16
N VAL A 11 13.86 -10.33 1.32
CA VAL A 11 13.10 -10.41 2.58
C VAL A 11 12.64 -9.05 3.08
N GLN A 12 13.49 -8.03 2.97
CA GLN A 12 13.19 -6.67 3.39
C GLN A 12 12.20 -5.98 2.44
N LEU A 13 12.26 -6.32 1.17
CA LEU A 13 11.31 -5.82 0.19
C LEU A 13 9.90 -6.39 0.44
N LYS A 14 9.82 -7.66 0.82
CA LYS A 14 8.56 -8.29 1.21
C LYS A 14 7.95 -7.66 2.45
N SER A 15 8.74 -7.11 3.35
CA SER A 15 8.23 -6.37 4.52
C SER A 15 7.58 -5.03 4.16
N ALA A 16 7.79 -4.51 2.94
CA ALA A 16 7.09 -3.34 2.44
C ALA A 16 5.67 -3.65 1.95
N ILE A 17 5.34 -4.92 1.73
CA ILE A 17 4.01 -5.34 1.29
C ILE A 17 3.05 -5.27 2.46
N ILE A 18 2.04 -4.44 2.33
CA ILE A 18 0.94 -4.33 3.28
C ILE A 18 -0.05 -5.45 2.98
N HIS A 19 0.01 -6.50 3.78
CA HIS A 19 -0.91 -7.62 3.68
C HIS A 19 -2.30 -7.24 4.19
N LYS A 20 -3.34 -7.90 3.65
CA LYS A 20 -4.75 -7.67 3.99
C LYS A 20 -5.20 -6.22 3.78
N PRO A 21 -5.00 -5.64 2.58
CA PRO A 21 -5.60 -4.36 2.25
C PRO A 21 -7.13 -4.46 2.32
N LEU A 22 -7.81 -3.31 2.33
CA LEU A 22 -9.27 -3.30 2.26
C LEU A 22 -9.74 -3.75 0.88
N VAL A 23 -10.56 -4.79 0.84
CA VAL A 23 -11.04 -5.41 -0.41
C VAL A 23 -12.56 -5.35 -0.46
N VAL A 24 -13.09 -4.99 -1.61
CA VAL A 24 -14.53 -4.94 -1.88
C VAL A 24 -14.86 -5.57 -3.23
N SER A 25 -16.12 -5.91 -3.46
CA SER A 25 -16.60 -6.36 -4.78
C SER A 25 -16.94 -5.18 -5.69
N PRO A 26 -17.01 -5.37 -7.02
CA PRO A 26 -17.46 -4.34 -7.95
C PRO A 26 -18.88 -3.83 -7.67
N ASP A 27 -19.71 -4.65 -7.06
CA ASP A 27 -21.11 -4.34 -6.75
C ASP A 27 -21.32 -3.70 -5.37
N THR A 28 -20.25 -3.45 -4.63
CA THR A 28 -20.30 -2.71 -3.36
C THR A 28 -20.69 -1.26 -3.60
N LEU A 29 -21.55 -0.69 -2.74
CA LEU A 29 -21.88 0.72 -2.78
C LEU A 29 -20.67 1.58 -2.43
N VAL A 30 -20.53 2.71 -3.12
CA VAL A 30 -19.44 3.67 -2.84
C VAL A 30 -19.50 4.17 -1.39
N THR A 31 -20.69 4.41 -0.87
CA THR A 31 -20.90 4.84 0.53
C THR A 31 -20.46 3.78 1.54
N GLU A 32 -20.66 2.51 1.23
CA GLU A 32 -20.22 1.40 2.07
C GLU A 32 -18.69 1.30 2.10
N ALA A 33 -18.05 1.42 0.94
CA ALA A 33 -16.59 1.43 0.85
C ALA A 33 -15.97 2.61 1.62
N ILE A 34 -16.55 3.81 1.49
CA ILE A 34 -16.13 5.00 2.24
C ILE A 34 -16.29 4.76 3.74
N ALA A 35 -17.40 4.17 4.18
CA ALA A 35 -17.61 3.86 5.60
C ALA A 35 -16.56 2.88 6.13
N GLN A 36 -16.18 1.85 5.35
CA GLN A 36 -15.12 0.92 5.72
C GLN A 36 -13.75 1.60 5.80
N MET A 37 -13.40 2.49 4.86
CA MET A 37 -12.19 3.29 4.91
C MET A 37 -12.15 4.18 6.16
N SER A 38 -13.25 4.90 6.43
CA SER A 38 -13.40 5.76 7.61
C SER A 38 -13.28 4.99 8.93
N ALA A 39 -13.86 3.80 9.02
CA ALA A 39 -13.80 2.98 10.22
C ALA A 39 -12.35 2.57 10.56
N LEU A 40 -11.53 2.28 9.57
CA LEU A 40 -10.10 2.01 9.77
C LEU A 40 -9.33 3.26 10.24
N HIS A 41 -9.69 4.43 9.72
CA HIS A 41 -9.04 5.70 10.09
C HIS A 41 -9.34 6.12 11.53
N ALA A 42 -10.53 5.80 12.05
CA ALA A 42 -10.94 6.14 13.42
C ALA A 42 -10.12 5.43 14.51
N HIS A 43 -9.36 4.40 14.16
CA HIS A 43 -8.47 3.68 15.08
C HIS A 43 -7.03 4.19 15.07
N CYS A 44 -6.74 5.27 14.34
CA CYS A 44 -5.41 5.89 14.32
C CYS A 44 -5.18 6.65 15.62
N SER A 45 -4.35 6.12 16.50
CA SER A 45 -3.92 6.74 17.76
C SER A 45 -2.53 7.35 17.59
N ILE A 46 -2.15 8.31 18.44
CA ILE A 46 -0.78 8.85 18.42
C ILE A 46 0.20 7.73 18.81
N PRO A 47 1.24 7.45 18.00
CA PRO A 47 2.16 6.35 18.27
C PRO A 47 2.94 6.58 19.57
N SER A 48 2.89 5.61 20.47
CA SER A 48 3.61 5.66 21.74
C SER A 48 4.90 4.82 21.75
N THR A 49 5.09 3.95 20.74
CA THR A 49 6.25 3.06 20.59
C THR A 49 6.67 2.92 19.14
N PRO A 50 7.94 2.54 18.84
CA PRO A 50 8.39 2.29 17.46
C PRO A 50 7.60 1.19 16.73
N ASP A 51 7.09 0.19 17.45
CA ASP A 51 6.24 -0.85 16.85
C ASP A 51 4.85 -0.32 16.52
N SER A 52 4.32 0.63 17.31
CA SER A 52 3.03 1.26 17.01
C SER A 52 3.07 2.18 15.77
N GLN A 53 4.25 2.69 15.38
CA GLN A 53 4.40 3.45 14.13
C GLN A 53 4.16 2.59 12.88
N LEU A 54 4.53 1.31 12.94
CA LEU A 54 4.25 0.34 11.87
C LEU A 54 2.77 0.07 11.74
N ASP A 55 2.11 -0.20 12.86
CA ASP A 55 0.68 -0.46 12.87
C ASP A 55 -0.11 0.74 12.36
N GLU A 56 0.31 1.96 12.70
CA GLU A 56 -0.30 3.19 12.18
C GLU A 56 -0.08 3.38 10.68
N LEU A 57 1.15 3.14 10.20
CA LEU A 57 1.43 3.19 8.78
C LEU A 57 0.54 2.19 8.01
N TYR A 58 0.41 0.97 8.51
CA TYR A 58 -0.45 -0.04 7.91
C TYR A 58 -1.93 0.38 7.95
N LEU A 59 -2.40 0.97 9.04
CA LEU A 59 -3.75 1.48 9.14
C LEU A 59 -3.98 2.66 8.20
N ALA A 60 -3.08 3.63 8.16
CA ALA A 60 -3.17 4.80 7.28
C ALA A 60 -3.22 4.39 5.81
N VAL A 61 -2.37 3.46 5.38
CA VAL A 61 -2.38 2.98 4.00
C VAL A 61 -3.62 2.16 3.69
N ARG A 62 -4.06 1.30 4.62
CA ARG A 62 -5.28 0.49 4.45
C ARG A 62 -6.55 1.33 4.41
N SER A 63 -6.58 2.47 5.09
CA SER A 63 -7.72 3.40 5.09
C SER A 63 -7.76 4.31 3.87
N SER A 64 -6.64 4.47 3.15
CA SER A 64 -6.52 5.42 2.04
C SER A 64 -7.05 4.92 0.70
N CYS A 65 -7.33 3.62 0.58
CA CYS A 65 -7.89 3.03 -0.63
C CYS A 65 -8.61 1.70 -0.36
N VAL A 66 -9.50 1.33 -1.28
CA VAL A 66 -10.05 -0.02 -1.39
C VAL A 66 -9.62 -0.65 -2.70
N ILE A 67 -9.27 -1.92 -2.67
CA ILE A 67 -8.98 -2.71 -3.86
C ILE A 67 -10.24 -3.45 -4.26
N VAL A 68 -10.60 -3.36 -5.53
CA VAL A 68 -11.78 -4.01 -6.07
C VAL A 68 -11.36 -5.34 -6.68
N VAL A 69 -11.93 -6.41 -6.14
CA VAL A 69 -11.62 -7.78 -6.57
C VAL A 69 -12.88 -8.45 -7.08
N ASP A 70 -12.78 -9.08 -8.24
CA ASP A 70 -13.82 -9.91 -8.85
C ASP A 70 -13.24 -11.27 -9.19
N ALA A 71 -13.92 -12.34 -8.77
CA ALA A 71 -13.48 -13.72 -8.94
C ALA A 71 -11.99 -13.95 -8.57
N GLY A 72 -11.52 -13.34 -7.47
CA GLY A 72 -10.15 -13.44 -6.97
C GLY A 72 -9.15 -12.49 -7.65
N ARG A 73 -9.52 -11.79 -8.71
CA ARG A 73 -8.63 -10.92 -9.49
C ARG A 73 -8.85 -9.44 -9.18
N VAL A 74 -7.77 -8.69 -9.17
CA VAL A 74 -7.83 -7.23 -9.04
C VAL A 74 -8.41 -6.64 -10.33
N VAL A 75 -9.57 -5.96 -10.21
CA VAL A 75 -10.26 -5.35 -11.36
C VAL A 75 -10.33 -3.83 -11.27
N GLY A 76 -10.11 -3.26 -10.08
CA GLY A 76 -10.19 -1.82 -9.88
C GLY A 76 -9.63 -1.38 -8.54
N MET A 77 -9.62 -0.07 -8.33
CA MET A 77 -9.24 0.59 -7.08
C MET A 77 -10.04 1.88 -6.91
N LEU A 78 -10.44 2.17 -5.68
CA LEU A 78 -11.00 3.46 -5.29
C LEU A 78 -10.15 4.05 -4.17
N THR A 79 -9.70 5.28 -4.32
CA THR A 79 -8.85 5.98 -3.36
C THR A 79 -9.56 7.17 -2.73
N GLU A 80 -9.04 7.69 -1.61
CA GLU A 80 -9.53 8.95 -1.02
C GLU A 80 -9.54 10.10 -2.03
N ARG A 81 -8.56 10.18 -2.93
CA ARG A 81 -8.54 11.18 -4.01
C ARG A 81 -9.74 11.06 -4.93
N ASP A 82 -10.16 9.83 -5.24
CA ASP A 82 -11.33 9.58 -6.06
C ASP A 82 -12.61 10.00 -5.34
N VAL A 83 -12.70 9.73 -4.02
CA VAL A 83 -13.82 10.17 -3.19
C VAL A 83 -13.93 11.70 -3.17
N VAL A 84 -12.81 12.41 -3.00
CA VAL A 84 -12.79 13.89 -3.05
C VAL A 84 -13.23 14.39 -4.42
N ARG A 85 -12.77 13.77 -5.50
CA ARG A 85 -13.16 14.12 -6.87
C ARG A 85 -14.66 13.93 -7.11
N LEU A 86 -15.20 12.79 -6.67
CA LEU A 86 -16.64 12.49 -6.79
C LEU A 86 -17.48 13.47 -5.97
N SER A 87 -17.05 13.83 -4.77
CA SER A 87 -17.72 14.81 -3.92
C SER A 87 -17.73 16.20 -4.58
N ALA A 88 -16.64 16.60 -5.23
CA ALA A 88 -16.57 17.86 -5.96
C ALA A 88 -17.49 17.91 -7.18
N GLN A 89 -17.84 16.78 -7.76
CA GLN A 89 -18.79 16.67 -8.88
C GLN A 89 -20.26 16.74 -8.44
N GLN A 90 -20.53 16.83 -7.11
CA GLN A 90 -21.87 16.88 -6.53
C GLN A 90 -22.78 15.70 -6.92
N GLN A 91 -22.18 14.56 -7.27
CA GLN A 91 -22.94 13.36 -7.58
C GLN A 91 -23.46 12.69 -6.29
N PRO A 92 -24.71 12.26 -6.25
CA PRO A 92 -25.22 11.50 -5.11
C PRO A 92 -24.54 10.13 -5.06
N LEU A 93 -23.72 9.92 -4.04
CA LEU A 93 -22.93 8.68 -3.88
C LEU A 93 -23.77 7.47 -3.40
N SER A 94 -24.98 7.72 -2.91
CA SER A 94 -25.81 6.72 -2.22
C SER A 94 -26.26 5.53 -3.08
N HIS A 95 -26.25 5.69 -4.40
CA HIS A 95 -26.71 4.67 -5.34
C HIS A 95 -25.61 4.21 -6.32
N LEU A 96 -24.39 4.76 -6.18
CA LEU A 96 -23.28 4.41 -7.05
C LEU A 96 -22.62 3.11 -6.58
N LEU A 97 -22.44 2.20 -7.52
CA LEU A 97 -21.60 1.01 -7.33
C LEU A 97 -20.13 1.35 -7.64
N ILE A 98 -19.22 0.71 -6.95
CA ILE A 98 -17.78 0.97 -7.11
C ILE A 98 -17.33 0.78 -8.55
N ARG A 99 -17.82 -0.23 -9.26
CA ARG A 99 -17.49 -0.46 -10.69
C ARG A 99 -17.74 0.73 -11.61
N GLN A 100 -18.64 1.65 -11.23
CA GLN A 100 -18.99 2.84 -12.02
C GLN A 100 -18.00 3.99 -11.85
N VAL A 101 -17.23 3.98 -10.75
CA VAL A 101 -16.37 5.11 -10.35
C VAL A 101 -14.92 4.72 -10.07
N MET A 102 -14.62 3.42 -9.92
CA MET A 102 -13.27 2.93 -9.68
C MET A 102 -12.32 3.27 -10.82
N SER A 103 -11.06 3.44 -10.50
CA SER A 103 -9.99 3.45 -11.48
C SER A 103 -9.78 2.02 -12.01
N SER A 104 -9.87 1.83 -13.34
CA SER A 104 -9.65 0.55 -14.03
C SER A 104 -9.11 0.83 -15.44
N PRO A 105 -8.10 0.09 -15.95
CA PRO A 105 -7.36 -0.95 -15.26
C PRO A 105 -6.45 -0.41 -14.16
N VAL A 106 -6.10 -1.25 -13.17
CA VAL A 106 -5.18 -0.93 -12.09
C VAL A 106 -3.77 -1.41 -12.46
N ALA A 107 -2.76 -0.60 -12.16
CA ALA A 107 -1.39 -1.07 -12.24
C ALA A 107 -1.13 -2.12 -11.15
N THR A 108 -0.69 -3.28 -11.57
CA THR A 108 -0.29 -4.39 -10.70
C THR A 108 1.17 -4.75 -10.93
N LEU A 109 1.81 -5.36 -9.94
CA LEU A 109 3.14 -5.95 -10.05
C LEU A 109 3.10 -7.35 -9.46
N GLN A 110 3.67 -8.32 -10.16
CA GLN A 110 3.82 -9.65 -9.62
C GLN A 110 4.84 -9.66 -8.49
N GLU A 111 4.58 -10.44 -7.42
CA GLU A 111 5.52 -10.55 -6.30
C GLU A 111 6.91 -10.99 -6.75
N SER A 112 7.00 -11.86 -7.77
CA SER A 112 8.24 -12.31 -8.37
C SER A 112 9.03 -11.23 -9.11
N GLU A 113 8.35 -10.16 -9.57
CA GLU A 113 8.95 -9.01 -10.26
C GLU A 113 9.37 -7.90 -9.27
N LEU A 114 8.97 -8.02 -8.01
CA LEU A 114 9.37 -7.10 -6.95
C LEU A 114 10.81 -7.46 -6.49
N ILE A 115 11.78 -7.18 -7.33
CA ILE A 115 13.20 -7.55 -7.12
C ILE A 115 13.91 -6.52 -6.23
N ASP A 116 13.57 -5.25 -6.40
CA ASP A 116 14.15 -4.13 -5.66
C ASP A 116 13.13 -2.99 -5.46
N VAL A 117 13.47 -2.03 -4.61
CA VAL A 117 12.63 -0.84 -4.36
C VAL A 117 12.42 -0.05 -5.64
N SER A 118 13.44 0.01 -6.51
CA SER A 118 13.39 0.81 -7.73
C SER A 118 12.34 0.29 -8.70
N SER A 119 12.09 -1.02 -8.75
CA SER A 119 11.06 -1.61 -9.60
C SER A 119 9.66 -1.09 -9.24
N ALA A 120 9.30 -1.11 -7.95
CA ALA A 120 8.04 -0.58 -7.48
C ALA A 120 7.95 0.96 -7.61
N VAL A 121 9.01 1.68 -7.21
CA VAL A 121 9.06 3.15 -7.31
C VAL A 121 8.91 3.62 -8.75
N ASN A 122 9.57 2.97 -9.71
CA ASN A 122 9.45 3.31 -11.12
C ASN A 122 8.01 3.18 -11.65
N ILE A 123 7.29 2.13 -11.22
CA ILE A 123 5.89 1.95 -11.61
C ILE A 123 5.02 3.04 -10.99
N LEU A 124 5.17 3.29 -9.66
CA LEU A 124 4.43 4.35 -8.97
C LEU A 124 4.63 5.71 -9.64
N GLN A 125 5.88 6.04 -10.02
CA GLN A 125 6.20 7.32 -10.67
C GLN A 125 5.68 7.39 -12.11
N ARG A 126 5.90 6.36 -12.93
CA ARG A 126 5.46 6.34 -14.34
C ARG A 126 3.96 6.48 -14.48
N HIS A 127 3.20 5.87 -13.59
CA HIS A 127 1.74 5.91 -13.61
C HIS A 127 1.15 7.03 -12.76
N CYS A 128 1.98 7.85 -12.11
CA CYS A 128 1.56 8.91 -11.18
C CYS A 128 0.57 8.40 -10.10
N ILE A 129 0.79 7.16 -9.63
CA ILE A 129 -0.02 6.48 -8.61
C ILE A 129 0.72 6.43 -7.27
N ARG A 130 -0.04 6.30 -6.18
CA ARG A 130 0.52 6.16 -4.82
C ARG A 130 0.37 4.76 -4.25
N HIS A 131 -0.47 3.94 -4.86
CA HIS A 131 -0.81 2.60 -4.44
C HIS A 131 -0.55 1.64 -5.60
N LEU A 132 0.19 0.56 -5.34
CA LEU A 132 0.52 -0.47 -6.31
C LEU A 132 0.06 -1.82 -5.75
N ALA A 133 -0.86 -2.47 -6.42
CA ALA A 133 -1.32 -3.78 -6.02
C ALA A 133 -0.26 -4.85 -6.37
N ILE A 134 0.06 -5.68 -5.39
CA ILE A 134 0.96 -6.83 -5.57
C ILE A 134 0.11 -8.07 -5.73
N VAL A 135 0.39 -8.83 -6.76
CA VAL A 135 -0.35 -10.04 -7.14
C VAL A 135 0.58 -11.24 -7.26
N ASP A 136 0.02 -12.43 -7.16
CA ASP A 136 0.74 -13.68 -7.42
C ASP A 136 0.78 -14.03 -8.92
N GLU A 137 1.33 -15.20 -9.24
CA GLU A 137 1.39 -15.73 -10.62
C GLU A 137 0.01 -16.00 -11.24
N ARG A 138 -1.03 -16.14 -10.40
CA ARG A 138 -2.43 -16.34 -10.83
C ARG A 138 -3.19 -15.03 -10.96
N ASN A 139 -2.51 -13.89 -10.71
CA ASN A 139 -3.12 -12.57 -10.67
C ASN A 139 -4.07 -12.36 -9.46
N GLU A 140 -3.89 -13.16 -8.40
CA GLU A 140 -4.61 -13.00 -7.15
C GLU A 140 -3.90 -11.98 -6.25
N LEU A 141 -4.68 -11.22 -5.49
CA LEU A 141 -4.15 -10.15 -4.65
C LEU A 141 -3.36 -10.70 -3.45
N ILE A 142 -2.09 -10.34 -3.37
CA ILE A 142 -1.22 -10.59 -2.20
C ILE A 142 -1.28 -9.44 -1.22
N GLY A 143 -1.22 -8.20 -1.71
CA GLY A 143 -1.15 -7.02 -0.88
C GLY A 143 -1.00 -5.73 -1.65
N LEU A 144 -0.55 -4.71 -0.95
CA LEU A 144 -0.41 -3.35 -1.45
C LEU A 144 0.97 -2.81 -1.09
N VAL A 145 1.57 -2.05 -2.01
CA VAL A 145 2.81 -1.29 -1.77
C VAL A 145 2.56 0.17 -2.04
N THR A 146 3.11 1.03 -1.18
CA THR A 146 3.07 2.49 -1.33
C THR A 146 4.49 3.08 -1.23
N HIS A 147 4.63 4.35 -1.58
CA HIS A 147 5.90 5.07 -1.37
C HIS A 147 6.33 5.03 0.10
N GLU A 148 5.38 5.20 1.00
CA GLU A 148 5.61 5.23 2.45
C GLU A 148 6.04 3.85 2.98
N SER A 149 5.38 2.76 2.56
CA SER A 149 5.76 1.41 2.97
C SER A 149 7.15 1.02 2.47
N LEU A 150 7.53 1.46 1.26
CA LEU A 150 8.88 1.26 0.71
C LEU A 150 9.94 2.06 1.48
N GLN A 151 9.67 3.32 1.80
CA GLN A 151 10.56 4.15 2.60
C GLN A 151 10.76 3.56 3.99
N HIS A 152 9.68 3.12 4.63
CA HIS A 152 9.73 2.53 5.96
C HIS A 152 10.59 1.25 5.98
N ALA A 153 10.39 0.36 5.02
CA ALA A 153 11.20 -0.85 4.88
C ALA A 153 12.69 -0.52 4.67
N SER A 154 13.00 0.55 3.92
CA SER A 154 14.37 1.03 3.70
C SER A 154 15.02 1.55 4.96
N THR A 155 14.32 2.37 5.74
CA THR A 155 14.82 2.98 6.99
C THR A 155 15.06 1.92 8.05
N ARG A 156 14.14 0.96 8.19
CA ARG A 156 14.28 -0.13 9.16
C ARG A 156 15.53 -0.97 8.88
N HIS A 157 15.80 -1.25 7.61
CA HIS A 157 17.02 -1.97 7.22
C HIS A 157 18.30 -1.22 7.60
N GLN A 158 18.34 0.09 7.44
CA GLN A 158 19.51 0.89 7.83
C GLN A 158 19.76 0.79 9.33
N LEU A 159 18.71 0.93 10.15
CA LEU A 159 18.79 0.81 11.61
C LEU A 159 19.25 -0.58 12.05
N ASP A 160 18.69 -1.65 11.48
CA ASP A 160 19.08 -3.02 11.81
C ASP A 160 20.55 -3.30 11.45
N THR A 161 21.02 -2.75 10.33
CA THR A 161 22.41 -2.88 9.89
C THR A 161 23.37 -2.12 10.81
N GLU A 162 23.02 -0.93 11.27
CA GLU A 162 23.82 -0.14 12.21
C GLU A 162 23.87 -0.78 13.60
N LEU A 163 22.75 -1.33 14.09
CA LEU A 163 22.71 -2.03 15.37
C LEU A 163 23.58 -3.31 15.33
N ALA A 164 23.49 -4.08 14.27
CA ALA A 164 24.32 -5.28 14.09
C ALA A 164 25.82 -4.94 14.02
N ALA A 165 26.19 -3.83 13.36
CA ALA A 165 27.57 -3.38 13.29
C ALA A 165 28.11 -2.91 14.65
N ARG A 166 27.27 -2.25 15.48
CA ARG A 166 27.65 -1.83 16.86
C ARG A 166 27.86 -3.03 17.78
N GLN A 167 26.96 -4.03 17.74
CA GLN A 167 27.09 -5.24 18.55
C GLN A 167 28.35 -6.03 18.21
N GLN A 168 28.75 -6.09 16.93
CA GLN A 168 29.97 -6.74 16.50
C GLN A 168 31.24 -5.97 16.94
N ALA A 169 31.17 -4.66 17.08
CA ALA A 169 32.28 -3.83 17.56
C ALA A 169 32.49 -3.93 19.07
N GLU A 170 31.44 -4.17 19.86
CA GLU A 170 31.49 -4.33 21.30
C GLU A 170 31.94 -5.72 21.75
N THR A 171 31.90 -6.71 20.86
CA THR A 171 32.27 -8.11 21.17
C THR A 171 33.73 -8.42 20.78
N ARG A 172 34.50 -7.43 20.37
CA ARG A 172 35.89 -7.54 19.90
C ARG A 172 36.86 -6.83 20.84
#